data_8c6ff8adc0bb7c5a08a91cd44bf35ece
#
_entry.id   8c6ff8adc0bb7c5a08a91cd44bf35ece
#
_cell.length_a   1.000
_cell.length_b   1.000
_cell.length_c   1.000
_cell.angle_alpha   90.00
_cell.angle_beta   90.00
_cell.angle_gamma   90.00
#
_symmetry.space_group_name_H-M   'P 1'
#
loop_
_entity.id
_entity.type
_entity.pdbx_description
1 polymer ?
#
loop_
_entity_poly.entity_id
_entity_poly.type
_entity_poly.pdbx_seq_one_letter_code
_entity_poly.pdbx_strand_id
1 'polypeptide(L)'
;MIEQIVSEPQIKILNSFKHINLFLAGVGSGKTHLGGIKSYQLIKKYPLVRGFIAANTYLQLTQSTLFRMREYWKSIGVNEYNKDTKPSGQYVVNKKPPSCFRTDNHNFDDYYGIISFKNGCVIFTGSMDRAESHSGKEFGWAILDEVKDTEAEDIKEYILTRLRQQGIFVKDGKLSNSGDPFNPIYFLTSPAKEEWINEWFKLDQYIDEIASLIYSDKTYFYKEFDDKCI
;
A
#
# COMPACT_ATOMS: atom_id res chain seq x y z
N MET A 1 21.09 -13.06 -4.19
CA MET A 1 20.44 -11.72 -4.25
C MET A 1 19.43 -11.80 -5.38
N ILE A 2 18.15 -11.59 -5.12
CA ILE A 2 17.13 -11.62 -6.18
C ILE A 2 17.15 -10.22 -6.78
N GLU A 3 17.60 -10.08 -8.03
CA GLU A 3 17.46 -8.82 -8.77
C GLU A 3 15.98 -8.56 -9.04
N GLN A 4 15.51 -7.42 -8.56
CA GLN A 4 14.15 -6.96 -8.83
C GLN A 4 14.21 -5.96 -9.96
N ILE A 5 13.52 -6.29 -11.05
CA ILE A 5 13.37 -5.35 -12.15
C ILE A 5 12.22 -4.42 -11.79
N VAL A 6 12.54 -3.19 -11.45
CA VAL A 6 11.58 -2.10 -11.22
C VAL A 6 11.83 -0.99 -12.23
N SER A 7 10.77 -0.41 -12.75
CA SER A 7 10.87 0.73 -13.67
C SER A 7 11.25 2.02 -12.91
N GLU A 8 11.80 3.01 -13.62
CA GLU A 8 12.17 4.27 -13.00
C GLU A 8 11.00 4.99 -12.29
N PRO A 9 9.79 5.08 -12.86
CA PRO A 9 8.66 5.66 -12.14
C PRO A 9 8.28 4.89 -10.87
N GLN A 10 8.41 3.57 -10.86
CA GLN A 10 8.22 2.78 -9.64
C GLN A 10 9.27 3.11 -8.57
N ILE A 11 10.54 3.31 -8.97
CA ILE A 11 11.61 3.72 -8.05
C ILE A 11 11.29 5.07 -7.40
N LYS A 12 10.75 6.04 -8.17
CA LYS A 12 10.36 7.35 -7.64
C LYS A 12 9.33 7.21 -6.52
N ILE A 13 8.26 6.46 -6.75
CA ILE A 13 7.21 6.21 -5.75
C ILE A 13 7.75 5.41 -4.55
N LEU A 14 8.59 4.40 -4.79
CA LEU A 14 9.19 3.61 -3.71
C LEU A 14 10.06 4.45 -2.77
N ASN A 15 10.71 5.47 -3.29
CA ASN A 15 11.58 6.38 -2.54
C ASN A 15 10.88 7.67 -2.08
N SER A 16 9.60 7.84 -2.39
CA SER A 16 8.84 9.01 -1.93
C SER A 16 8.59 8.95 -0.43
N PHE A 17 8.75 10.11 0.22
CA PHE A 17 8.43 10.37 1.63
C PHE A 17 7.26 11.36 1.77
N LYS A 18 6.43 11.48 0.74
CA LYS A 18 5.18 12.22 0.80
C LYS A 18 4.11 11.40 1.50
N HIS A 19 3.22 12.07 2.21
CA HIS A 19 2.11 11.38 2.90
C HIS A 19 1.12 10.79 1.92
N ILE A 20 0.85 11.46 0.82
CA ILE A 20 -0.10 11.04 -0.21
C ILE A 20 0.64 10.79 -1.52
N ASN A 21 0.58 9.57 -2.02
CA ASN A 21 1.31 9.11 -3.20
C ASN A 21 0.33 8.54 -4.23
N LEU A 22 0.43 9.01 -5.47
CA LEU A 22 -0.34 8.48 -6.60
C LEU A 22 0.59 7.83 -7.61
N PHE A 23 0.32 6.59 -7.95
CA PHE A 23 0.90 5.91 -9.11
C PHE A 23 -0.20 5.67 -10.14
N LEU A 24 -0.31 6.61 -11.06
CA LEU A 24 -1.28 6.58 -12.15
C LEU A 24 -0.65 5.94 -13.37
N ALA A 25 -1.13 4.79 -13.78
CA ALA A 25 -0.52 4.06 -14.88
C ALA A 25 -1.50 3.08 -15.55
N GLY A 26 -1.26 2.76 -16.81
CA GLY A 26 -2.08 1.84 -17.61
C GLY A 26 -2.11 0.40 -17.06
N VAL A 27 -2.94 -0.42 -17.67
CA VAL A 27 -3.00 -1.86 -17.38
C VAL A 27 -1.65 -2.52 -17.73
N GLY A 28 -1.20 -3.43 -16.89
CA GLY A 28 0.08 -4.13 -17.09
C GLY A 28 1.34 -3.36 -16.65
N SER A 29 1.22 -2.12 -16.18
CA SER A 29 2.36 -1.27 -15.74
C SER A 29 3.01 -1.70 -14.42
N GLY A 30 2.51 -2.75 -13.76
CA GLY A 30 3.07 -3.24 -12.50
C GLY A 30 2.61 -2.49 -11.25
N LYS A 31 1.46 -1.80 -11.27
CA LYS A 31 0.88 -1.09 -10.11
C LYS A 31 0.81 -1.97 -8.86
N THR A 32 0.11 -3.08 -8.96
CA THR A 32 -0.08 -4.01 -7.83
C THR A 32 1.24 -4.66 -7.39
N HIS A 33 2.17 -4.88 -8.32
CA HIS A 33 3.53 -5.34 -8.00
C HIS A 33 4.28 -4.30 -7.15
N LEU A 34 4.20 -3.01 -7.54
CA LEU A 34 4.72 -1.89 -6.76
C LEU A 34 4.13 -1.88 -5.33
N GLY A 35 2.82 -2.11 -5.20
CA GLY A 35 2.16 -2.27 -3.90
C GLY A 35 2.75 -3.41 -3.06
N GLY A 36 3.05 -4.55 -3.70
CA GLY A 36 3.71 -5.69 -3.07
C GLY A 36 5.11 -5.35 -2.55
N ILE A 37 5.92 -4.62 -3.33
CA ILE A 37 7.25 -4.16 -2.92
C ILE A 37 7.13 -3.19 -1.74
N LYS A 38 6.30 -2.16 -1.87
CA LYS A 38 6.16 -1.11 -0.86
C LYS A 38 5.61 -1.65 0.46
N SER A 39 4.58 -2.50 0.41
CA SER A 39 4.05 -3.14 1.61
C SER A 39 5.13 -3.92 2.35
N TYR A 40 5.95 -4.69 1.63
CA TYR A 40 7.02 -5.48 2.25
C TYR A 40 8.13 -4.62 2.84
N GLN A 41 8.49 -3.50 2.20
CA GLN A 41 9.43 -2.53 2.79
C GLN A 41 8.93 -2.02 4.15
N LEU A 42 7.65 -1.65 4.23
CA LEU A 42 7.02 -1.16 5.46
C LEU A 42 6.88 -2.26 6.51
N ILE A 43 6.43 -3.45 6.13
CA ILE A 43 6.35 -4.63 7.02
C ILE A 43 7.71 -4.95 7.65
N LYS A 44 8.76 -4.97 6.84
CA LYS A 44 10.12 -5.29 7.29
C LYS A 44 10.68 -4.22 8.22
N LYS A 45 10.45 -2.95 7.89
CA LYS A 45 11.00 -1.83 8.64
C LYS A 45 10.26 -1.57 9.94
N TYR A 46 8.94 -1.76 9.97
CA TYR A 46 8.06 -1.42 11.09
C TYR A 46 7.23 -2.63 11.57
N PRO A 47 7.85 -3.56 12.29
CA PRO A 47 7.22 -4.83 12.63
C PRO A 47 5.96 -4.71 13.51
N LEU A 48 5.79 -3.62 14.27
CA LEU A 48 4.63 -3.43 15.15
C LEU A 48 3.59 -2.45 14.60
N VAL A 49 3.77 -1.98 13.37
CA VAL A 49 2.82 -1.06 12.75
C VAL A 49 1.79 -1.83 11.94
N ARG A 50 0.53 -1.45 12.11
CA ARG A 50 -0.59 -2.00 11.34
C ARG A 50 -0.66 -1.33 9.98
N GLY A 51 -0.78 -2.12 8.94
CA GLY A 51 -1.04 -1.65 7.59
C GLY A 51 -2.48 -1.85 7.18
N PHE A 52 -2.89 -1.17 6.11
CA PHE A 52 -4.16 -1.38 5.45
C PHE A 52 -3.95 -1.59 3.95
N ILE A 53 -4.56 -2.63 3.38
CA ILE A 53 -4.56 -2.88 1.94
C ILE A 53 -6.00 -3.07 1.51
N ALA A 54 -6.44 -2.28 0.54
CA ALA A 54 -7.78 -2.39 -0.02
C ALA A 54 -7.78 -2.29 -1.55
N ALA A 55 -8.85 -2.76 -2.15
CA ALA A 55 -9.22 -2.52 -3.52
C ALA A 55 -10.67 -2.02 -3.59
N ASN A 56 -11.16 -1.64 -4.76
CA ASN A 56 -12.50 -1.14 -4.89
C ASN A 56 -13.55 -2.16 -4.42
N THR A 57 -13.44 -3.43 -4.83
CA THR A 57 -14.31 -4.52 -4.39
C THR A 57 -13.53 -5.63 -3.69
N TYR A 58 -14.22 -6.39 -2.82
CA TYR A 58 -13.61 -7.55 -2.14
C TYR A 58 -13.14 -8.64 -3.12
N LEU A 59 -13.85 -8.85 -4.20
CA LEU A 59 -13.45 -9.80 -5.25
C LEU A 59 -12.13 -9.37 -5.90
N GLN A 60 -12.01 -8.10 -6.26
CA GLN A 60 -10.81 -7.53 -6.83
C GLN A 60 -9.63 -7.60 -5.84
N LEU A 61 -9.89 -7.28 -4.56
CA LEU A 61 -8.89 -7.40 -3.52
C LEU A 61 -8.30 -8.82 -3.45
N THR A 62 -9.15 -9.84 -3.40
CA THR A 62 -8.72 -11.24 -3.18
C THR A 62 -8.12 -11.88 -4.41
N GLN A 63 -8.75 -11.70 -5.58
CA GLN A 63 -8.36 -12.37 -6.82
C GLN A 63 -7.25 -11.65 -7.61
N SER A 64 -7.08 -10.36 -7.39
CA SER A 64 -6.08 -9.55 -8.11
C SER A 64 -5.04 -8.97 -7.15
N THR A 65 -5.43 -8.04 -6.30
CA THR A 65 -4.50 -7.25 -5.48
C THR A 65 -3.67 -8.12 -4.54
N LEU A 66 -4.31 -8.84 -3.64
CA LEU A 66 -3.60 -9.69 -2.67
C LEU A 66 -2.91 -10.87 -3.35
N PHE A 67 -3.51 -11.44 -4.41
CA PHE A 67 -2.88 -12.50 -5.17
C PHE A 67 -1.51 -12.05 -5.72
N ARG A 68 -1.46 -10.90 -6.41
CA ARG A 68 -0.23 -10.37 -7.00
C ARG A 68 0.80 -9.93 -5.97
N MET A 69 0.35 -9.28 -4.88
CA MET A 69 1.24 -8.90 -3.80
C MET A 69 1.89 -10.14 -3.13
N ARG A 70 1.12 -11.19 -2.91
CA ARG A 70 1.62 -12.46 -2.34
C ARG A 70 2.53 -13.21 -3.31
N GLU A 71 2.30 -13.16 -4.62
CA GLU A 71 3.25 -13.68 -5.61
C GLU A 71 4.60 -12.98 -5.49
N TYR A 72 4.59 -11.64 -5.36
CA TYR A 72 5.82 -10.89 -5.13
C TYR A 72 6.50 -11.33 -3.82
N TRP A 73 5.78 -11.38 -2.70
CA TRP A 73 6.35 -11.81 -1.42
C TRP A 73 6.95 -13.23 -1.53
N LYS A 74 6.27 -14.13 -2.20
CA LYS A 74 6.77 -15.49 -2.47
C LYS A 74 8.05 -15.48 -3.30
N SER A 75 8.16 -14.63 -4.30
CA SER A 75 9.35 -14.52 -5.16
C SER A 75 10.61 -14.10 -4.39
N ILE A 76 10.45 -13.36 -3.30
CA ILE A 76 11.53 -12.93 -2.40
C ILE A 76 11.71 -13.86 -1.18
N GLY A 77 11.07 -15.04 -1.19
CA GLY A 77 11.19 -16.03 -0.13
C GLY A 77 10.24 -15.84 1.06
N VAL A 78 9.33 -14.87 1.01
CA VAL A 78 8.33 -14.62 2.06
C VAL A 78 7.09 -15.47 1.78
N ASN A 79 6.95 -16.57 2.51
CA ASN A 79 5.93 -17.56 2.29
C ASN A 79 4.87 -17.57 3.39
N GLU A 80 3.66 -18.02 3.05
CA GLU A 80 2.64 -18.30 4.05
C GLU A 80 3.07 -19.47 4.94
N TYR A 81 2.85 -19.31 6.23
CA TYR A 81 3.16 -20.35 7.21
C TYR A 81 2.18 -21.52 7.09
N ASN A 82 2.73 -22.70 7.08
CA ASN A 82 1.99 -23.95 7.24
C ASN A 82 2.82 -24.86 8.13
N LYS A 83 2.20 -25.37 9.21
CA LYS A 83 2.89 -26.18 10.22
C LYS A 83 3.60 -27.39 9.62
N ASP A 84 2.97 -28.05 8.66
CA ASP A 84 3.43 -29.32 8.11
C ASP A 84 4.34 -29.14 6.88
N THR A 85 4.00 -28.17 6.01
CA THR A 85 4.68 -28.03 4.71
C THR A 85 5.64 -26.84 4.64
N LYS A 86 5.42 -25.79 5.43
CA LYS A 86 6.24 -24.56 5.45
C LYS A 86 6.32 -23.95 6.85
N PRO A 87 6.97 -24.63 7.81
CA PRO A 87 7.11 -24.12 9.18
C PRO A 87 7.99 -22.86 9.29
N SER A 88 8.79 -22.57 8.26
CA SER A 88 9.58 -21.34 8.14
C SER A 88 8.82 -20.14 7.55
N GLY A 89 7.53 -20.32 7.23
CA GLY A 89 6.69 -19.26 6.66
C GLY A 89 6.60 -18.04 7.58
N GLN A 90 6.41 -16.88 6.98
CA GLN A 90 6.51 -15.59 7.65
C GLN A 90 5.17 -14.91 7.91
N TYR A 91 4.07 -15.37 7.32
CA TYR A 91 2.75 -14.78 7.54
C TYR A 91 1.63 -15.83 7.51
N VAL A 92 0.49 -15.49 8.06
CA VAL A 92 -0.78 -16.22 7.93
C VAL A 92 -1.90 -15.30 7.49
N VAL A 93 -2.89 -15.83 6.79
CA VAL A 93 -4.04 -15.07 6.25
C VAL A 93 -5.31 -15.61 6.86
N ASN A 94 -6.19 -14.72 7.35
CA ASN A 94 -7.50 -15.05 7.92
C ASN A 94 -7.46 -16.13 9.02
N LYS A 95 -6.37 -16.17 9.77
CA LYS A 95 -6.16 -17.17 10.82
C LYS A 95 -5.44 -16.56 12.00
N LYS A 96 -5.74 -17.06 13.19
CA LYS A 96 -4.96 -16.75 14.37
C LYS A 96 -3.50 -17.18 14.16
N PRO A 97 -2.52 -16.29 14.38
CA PRO A 97 -1.12 -16.63 14.20
C PRO A 97 -0.67 -17.70 15.20
N PRO A 98 0.28 -18.57 14.80
CA PRO A 98 0.85 -19.57 15.71
C PRO A 98 1.69 -18.90 16.81
N SER A 99 1.92 -19.61 17.91
CA SER A 99 2.64 -19.10 19.09
C SER A 99 4.08 -18.63 18.80
N CYS A 100 4.67 -19.05 17.69
CA CYS A 100 6.00 -18.60 17.27
C CYS A 100 6.01 -17.23 16.59
N PHE A 101 4.84 -16.61 16.37
CA PHE A 101 4.71 -15.27 15.84
C PHE A 101 4.60 -14.26 17.00
N ARG A 102 5.11 -13.06 16.80
CA ARG A 102 4.86 -11.95 17.71
C ARG A 102 3.40 -11.52 17.61
N THR A 103 2.76 -11.33 18.74
CA THR A 103 1.33 -10.98 18.83
C THR A 103 1.07 -9.75 19.70
N ASP A 104 2.06 -8.91 19.88
CA ASP A 104 1.99 -7.71 20.74
C ASP A 104 0.82 -6.78 20.36
N ASN A 105 0.46 -6.74 19.09
CA ASN A 105 -0.64 -5.90 18.55
C ASN A 105 -1.91 -6.68 18.21
N HIS A 106 -1.97 -7.94 18.64
CA HIS A 106 -3.10 -8.81 18.34
C HIS A 106 -4.09 -8.81 19.50
N ASN A 107 -5.11 -7.97 19.40
CA ASN A 107 -6.24 -7.96 20.30
C ASN A 107 -7.52 -8.11 19.47
N PHE A 108 -7.63 -9.25 18.77
CA PHE A 108 -8.72 -9.54 17.83
C PHE A 108 -9.47 -10.78 18.26
N ASP A 109 -10.79 -10.70 18.30
CA ASP A 109 -11.67 -11.85 18.51
C ASP A 109 -11.76 -12.71 17.24
N ASP A 110 -11.71 -12.06 16.07
CA ASP A 110 -11.72 -12.69 14.76
C ASP A 110 -10.53 -12.19 13.90
N TYR A 111 -10.04 -13.06 13.04
CA TYR A 111 -8.92 -12.79 12.12
C TYR A 111 -9.37 -12.69 10.66
N TYR A 112 -10.65 -12.61 10.38
CA TYR A 112 -11.13 -12.39 9.03
C TYR A 112 -10.66 -11.02 8.48
N GLY A 113 -10.14 -11.01 7.26
CA GLY A 113 -9.58 -9.80 6.67
C GLY A 113 -8.23 -9.37 7.29
N ILE A 114 -7.53 -10.27 7.97
CA ILE A 114 -6.25 -9.97 8.61
C ILE A 114 -5.14 -10.84 8.05
N ILE A 115 -4.00 -10.22 7.73
CA ILE A 115 -2.74 -10.91 7.46
C ILE A 115 -1.80 -10.61 8.62
N SER A 116 -1.37 -11.65 9.33
CA SER A 116 -0.48 -11.53 10.47
C SER A 116 0.92 -11.99 10.09
N PHE A 117 1.92 -11.15 10.27
CA PHE A 117 3.32 -11.46 10.00
C PHE A 117 4.06 -11.92 11.25
N LYS A 118 5.05 -12.80 11.07
CA LYS A 118 5.87 -13.38 12.14
C LYS A 118 6.58 -12.31 12.99
N ASN A 119 6.92 -11.18 12.40
CA ASN A 119 7.57 -10.07 13.09
C ASN A 119 6.61 -9.21 13.92
N GLY A 120 5.30 -9.49 13.92
CA GLY A 120 4.28 -8.77 14.66
C GLY A 120 3.53 -7.70 13.86
N CYS A 121 3.92 -7.47 12.60
CA CYS A 121 3.15 -6.59 11.71
C CYS A 121 1.79 -7.22 11.38
N VAL A 122 0.76 -6.40 11.38
CA VAL A 122 -0.61 -6.77 11.03
C VAL A 122 -1.05 -5.95 9.83
N ILE A 123 -1.65 -6.60 8.84
CA ILE A 123 -2.29 -5.92 7.72
C ILE A 123 -3.79 -6.19 7.79
N PHE A 124 -4.58 -5.13 7.93
CA PHE A 124 -6.00 -5.19 7.65
C PHE A 124 -6.23 -5.19 6.14
N THR A 125 -7.14 -6.01 5.69
CA THR A 125 -7.55 -6.05 4.29
C THR A 125 -9.03 -5.71 4.19
N GLY A 126 -9.43 -5.03 3.11
CA GLY A 126 -10.80 -4.61 2.93
C GLY A 126 -11.11 -4.12 1.53
N SER A 127 -12.35 -3.74 1.32
CA SER A 127 -12.81 -3.17 0.07
C SER A 127 -13.45 -1.81 0.30
N MET A 128 -13.36 -0.94 -0.71
CA MET A 128 -13.86 0.43 -0.61
C MET A 128 -15.37 0.52 -0.89
N ASP A 129 -15.98 -0.51 -1.51
CA ASP A 129 -17.43 -0.63 -1.62
C ASP A 129 -18.14 -0.85 -0.26
N ARG A 130 -17.36 -1.06 0.81
CA ARG A 130 -17.81 -1.15 2.21
C ARG A 130 -16.88 -0.36 3.12
N ALA A 131 -16.58 0.87 2.73
CA ALA A 131 -15.62 1.73 3.41
C ALA A 131 -15.97 1.94 4.90
N GLU A 132 -17.24 2.05 5.24
CA GLU A 132 -17.74 2.20 6.62
C GLU A 132 -17.33 1.04 7.54
N SER A 133 -17.09 -0.17 7.01
CA SER A 133 -16.61 -1.34 7.77
C SER A 133 -15.19 -1.17 8.34
N HIS A 134 -14.48 -0.14 7.90
CA HIS A 134 -13.14 0.20 8.38
C HIS A 134 -13.18 1.21 9.54
N SER A 135 -14.39 1.66 9.90
CA SER A 135 -14.61 2.51 11.07
C SER A 135 -14.04 1.85 12.35
N GLY A 136 -13.36 2.61 13.17
CA GLY A 136 -12.74 2.10 14.40
C GLY A 136 -11.38 1.41 14.25
N LYS A 137 -10.91 1.12 13.03
CA LYS A 137 -9.55 0.64 12.80
C LYS A 137 -8.54 1.80 12.91
N GLU A 138 -7.29 1.45 13.18
CA GLU A 138 -6.18 2.38 13.21
C GLU A 138 -4.97 1.72 12.54
N PHE A 139 -4.35 2.42 11.59
CA PHE A 139 -3.19 1.92 10.87
C PHE A 139 -2.16 3.03 10.64
N GLY A 140 -0.91 2.62 10.42
CA GLY A 140 0.19 3.54 10.19
C GLY A 140 0.47 3.79 8.71
N TRP A 141 -0.01 2.93 7.81
CA TRP A 141 0.13 3.09 6.37
C TRP A 141 -1.01 2.41 5.62
N ALA A 142 -1.30 2.89 4.41
CA ALA A 142 -2.32 2.29 3.56
C ALA A 142 -1.86 2.16 2.10
N ILE A 143 -2.35 1.13 1.42
CA ILE A 143 -2.23 0.94 -0.03
C ILE A 143 -3.63 0.65 -0.57
N LEU A 144 -4.09 1.51 -1.45
CA LEU A 144 -5.38 1.36 -2.13
C LEU A 144 -5.13 1.08 -3.61
N ASP A 145 -5.57 -0.08 -4.08
CA ASP A 145 -5.39 -0.53 -5.46
C ASP A 145 -6.68 -0.35 -6.26
N GLU A 146 -6.55 0.17 -7.48
CA GLU A 146 -7.65 0.45 -8.42
C GLU A 146 -8.77 1.35 -7.84
N VAL A 147 -8.38 2.45 -7.19
CA VAL A 147 -9.31 3.37 -6.52
C VAL A 147 -10.12 4.27 -7.45
N LYS A 148 -10.00 4.10 -8.75
CA LYS A 148 -10.65 4.92 -9.76
C LYS A 148 -12.18 5.01 -9.64
N ASP A 149 -12.80 4.00 -9.03
CA ASP A 149 -14.25 3.91 -8.84
C ASP A 149 -14.66 4.13 -7.36
N THR A 150 -13.77 4.70 -6.54
CA THR A 150 -14.01 4.94 -5.10
C THR A 150 -14.34 6.41 -4.87
N GLU A 151 -15.34 6.69 -4.05
CA GLU A 151 -15.73 8.06 -3.66
C GLU A 151 -14.62 8.71 -2.80
N ALA A 152 -14.34 9.99 -3.08
CA ALA A 152 -13.33 10.75 -2.33
C ALA A 152 -13.69 10.88 -0.84
N GLU A 153 -14.96 11.05 -0.53
CA GLU A 153 -15.48 11.18 0.81
C GLU A 153 -15.23 9.93 1.64
N ASP A 154 -15.42 8.75 1.06
CA ASP A 154 -15.12 7.47 1.72
C ASP A 154 -13.64 7.33 2.08
N ILE A 155 -12.76 7.77 1.19
CA ILE A 155 -11.32 7.78 1.46
C ILE A 155 -11.00 8.75 2.60
N LYS A 156 -11.57 9.96 2.60
CA LYS A 156 -11.36 10.97 3.65
C LYS A 156 -11.86 10.46 5.00
N GLU A 157 -13.10 10.00 5.05
CA GLU A 157 -13.78 9.66 6.30
C GLU A 157 -13.25 8.36 6.90
N TYR A 158 -13.09 7.30 6.09
CA TYR A 158 -12.82 5.96 6.60
C TYR A 158 -11.36 5.54 6.50
N ILE A 159 -10.53 6.22 5.71
CA ILE A 159 -9.13 5.84 5.54
C ILE A 159 -8.18 6.90 6.09
N LEU A 160 -8.24 8.15 5.60
CA LEU A 160 -7.28 9.18 6.03
C LEU A 160 -7.38 9.49 7.51
N THR A 161 -8.60 9.54 8.08
CA THR A 161 -8.79 9.73 9.53
C THR A 161 -8.24 8.58 10.38
N ARG A 162 -7.98 7.42 9.81
CA ARG A 162 -7.46 6.21 10.48
C ARG A 162 -5.95 6.05 10.32
N LEU A 163 -5.31 6.81 9.45
CA LEU A 163 -3.86 6.87 9.28
C LEU A 163 -3.19 7.69 10.40
N ARG A 164 -3.25 7.18 11.62
CA ARG A 164 -2.77 7.90 12.81
C ARG A 164 -1.97 7.03 13.77
N GLN A 165 -1.79 5.74 13.50
CA GLN A 165 -0.97 4.89 14.34
C GLN A 165 0.46 5.42 14.36
N GLN A 166 0.98 5.64 15.56
CA GLN A 166 2.36 6.06 15.76
C GLN A 166 3.34 4.91 15.47
N GLY A 167 4.59 5.25 15.18
CA GLY A 167 5.67 4.27 15.05
C GLY A 167 6.33 4.23 13.68
N ILE A 168 5.87 5.00 12.70
CA ILE A 168 6.56 5.24 11.45
C ILE A 168 7.11 6.66 11.44
N PHE A 169 8.41 6.79 11.16
CA PHE A 169 9.10 8.07 11.12
C PHE A 169 9.97 8.19 9.88
N VAL A 170 10.21 9.43 9.48
CA VAL A 170 11.20 9.80 8.47
C VAL A 170 12.22 10.72 9.09
N LYS A 171 13.50 10.48 8.83
CA LYS A 171 14.62 11.32 9.22
C LYS A 171 15.64 11.36 8.09
N ASP A 172 16.08 12.56 7.71
CA ASP A 172 17.09 12.78 6.66
C ASP A 172 16.74 12.06 5.34
N GLY A 173 15.45 12.09 4.93
CA GLY A 173 14.96 11.44 3.72
C GLY A 173 15.04 9.91 3.74
N LYS A 174 14.96 9.29 4.92
CA LYS A 174 14.97 7.83 5.07
C LYS A 174 13.97 7.39 6.14
N LEU A 175 13.41 6.20 5.94
CA LEU A 175 12.61 5.55 6.97
C LEU A 175 13.46 5.31 8.24
N SER A 176 12.96 5.76 9.39
CA SER A 176 13.67 5.76 10.67
C SER A 176 12.78 5.24 11.80
N ASN A 177 13.36 5.03 12.96
CA ASN A 177 12.65 4.71 14.20
C ASN A 177 12.38 5.96 15.06
N SER A 178 12.81 7.13 14.60
CA SER A 178 12.60 8.44 15.23
C SER A 178 12.69 9.54 14.17
N GLY A 179 12.10 10.69 14.41
CA GLY A 179 12.07 11.81 13.48
C GLY A 179 10.65 12.32 13.27
N ASP A 180 10.37 12.82 12.10
CA ASP A 180 9.03 13.31 11.75
C ASP A 180 8.06 12.15 11.57
N PRO A 181 6.83 12.21 12.12
CA PRO A 181 5.81 11.19 11.91
C PRO A 181 5.50 11.02 10.42
N PHE A 182 5.36 9.76 9.98
CA PHE A 182 5.12 9.44 8.59
C PHE A 182 4.04 8.37 8.47
N ASN A 183 2.85 8.77 8.07
CA ASN A 183 1.72 7.87 7.83
C ASN A 183 1.30 7.93 6.36
N PRO A 184 1.98 7.19 5.47
CA PRO A 184 1.76 7.31 4.04
C PRO A 184 0.54 6.52 3.56
N ILE A 185 -0.10 7.08 2.53
CA ILE A 185 -1.06 6.36 1.69
C ILE A 185 -0.57 6.31 0.25
N TYR A 186 -0.76 5.17 -0.39
CA TYR A 186 -0.40 4.92 -1.79
C TYR A 186 -1.65 4.56 -2.57
N PHE A 187 -1.99 5.39 -3.54
CA PHE A 187 -3.02 5.13 -4.52
C PHE A 187 -2.38 4.53 -5.76
N LEU A 188 -2.78 3.32 -6.13
CA LEU A 188 -2.30 2.60 -7.29
C LEU A 188 -3.49 2.43 -8.24
N THR A 189 -3.60 3.25 -9.28
CA THR A 189 -4.80 3.26 -10.10
C THR A 189 -4.50 3.47 -11.57
N SER A 190 -5.46 3.10 -12.40
CA SER A 190 -5.48 3.43 -13.82
C SER A 190 -6.13 4.79 -14.03
N PRO A 191 -5.82 5.50 -15.13
CA PRO A 191 -6.53 6.72 -15.49
C PRO A 191 -8.05 6.49 -15.49
N ALA A 192 -8.76 7.37 -14.80
CA ALA A 192 -10.20 7.34 -14.66
C ALA A 192 -10.79 8.71 -14.99
N LYS A 193 -12.10 8.74 -15.15
CA LYS A 193 -12.86 9.99 -15.32
C LYS A 193 -13.15 10.69 -13.99
N GLU A 194 -12.73 10.12 -12.88
CA GLU A 194 -13.04 10.61 -11.54
C GLU A 194 -12.37 11.97 -11.28
N GLU A 195 -13.18 12.98 -11.10
CA GLU A 195 -12.74 14.38 -10.91
C GLU A 195 -11.86 14.55 -9.68
N TRP A 196 -12.13 13.82 -8.59
CA TRP A 196 -11.41 13.98 -7.33
C TRP A 196 -9.91 13.65 -7.43
N ILE A 197 -9.51 12.70 -8.29
CA ILE A 197 -8.09 12.39 -8.51
C ILE A 197 -7.42 13.59 -9.16
N ASN A 198 -8.07 14.22 -10.15
CA ASN A 198 -7.57 15.39 -10.81
C ASN A 198 -7.43 16.57 -9.84
N GLU A 199 -8.43 16.81 -9.00
CA GLU A 199 -8.42 17.87 -7.99
C GLU A 199 -7.33 17.66 -6.93
N TRP A 200 -7.27 16.48 -6.31
CA TRP A 200 -6.34 16.21 -5.23
C TRP A 200 -4.88 16.28 -5.65
N PHE A 201 -4.60 15.86 -6.86
CA PHE A 201 -3.25 15.82 -7.42
C PHE A 201 -3.00 16.96 -8.40
N LYS A 202 -3.95 17.90 -8.57
CA LYS A 202 -3.84 19.07 -9.44
C LYS A 202 -3.39 18.69 -10.86
N LEU A 203 -3.90 17.59 -11.39
CA LEU A 203 -3.44 17.04 -12.68
C LEU A 203 -3.64 18.01 -13.83
N ASP A 204 -4.70 18.82 -13.79
CA ASP A 204 -5.00 19.84 -14.82
C ASP A 204 -3.88 20.87 -14.99
N GLN A 205 -3.11 21.14 -13.93
CA GLN A 205 -1.96 22.05 -13.97
C GLN A 205 -0.77 21.48 -14.74
N TYR A 206 -0.75 20.17 -15.00
CA TYR A 206 0.35 19.45 -15.63
C TYR A 206 -0.04 18.81 -16.97
N ILE A 207 -1.19 19.20 -17.55
CA ILE A 207 -1.70 18.60 -18.80
C ILE A 207 -0.67 18.73 -19.93
N ASP A 208 -0.06 19.89 -20.10
CA ASP A 208 0.91 20.11 -21.16
C ASP A 208 2.19 19.29 -20.95
N GLU A 209 2.66 19.19 -19.71
CA GLU A 209 3.84 18.40 -19.37
C GLU A 209 3.56 16.90 -19.55
N ILE A 210 2.38 16.41 -19.16
CA ILE A 210 1.94 15.03 -19.37
C ILE A 210 1.77 14.74 -20.87
N ALA A 211 1.16 15.63 -21.61
CA ALA A 211 0.99 15.50 -23.06
C ALA A 211 2.33 15.47 -23.79
N SER A 212 3.33 16.23 -23.32
CA SER A 212 4.66 16.27 -23.90
C SER A 212 5.39 14.91 -23.82
N LEU A 213 4.98 13.99 -22.93
CA LEU A 213 5.55 12.63 -22.85
C LEU A 213 5.37 11.85 -24.14
N ILE A 214 4.31 12.15 -24.93
CA ILE A 214 4.06 11.52 -26.23
C ILE A 214 5.19 11.80 -27.24
N TYR A 215 5.86 12.95 -27.07
CA TYR A 215 6.88 13.47 -28.00
C TYR A 215 8.28 13.49 -27.42
N SER A 216 8.47 12.99 -26.19
CA SER A 216 9.75 13.00 -25.48
C SER A 216 10.30 11.57 -25.33
N ASP A 217 11.61 11.47 -25.09
CA ASP A 217 12.25 10.20 -24.72
C ASP A 217 11.83 9.69 -23.32
N LYS A 218 11.12 10.55 -22.56
CA LYS A 218 10.59 10.18 -21.24
C LYS A 218 9.23 9.52 -21.39
N THR A 219 9.05 8.40 -20.72
CA THR A 219 7.81 7.61 -20.73
C THR A 219 6.98 7.79 -19.47
N TYR A 220 7.35 8.74 -18.60
CA TYR A 220 6.64 9.01 -17.35
C TYR A 220 6.77 10.47 -16.94
N PHE A 221 5.79 10.92 -16.14
CA PHE A 221 5.77 12.19 -15.45
C PHE A 221 5.94 11.95 -13.95
N TYR A 222 6.75 12.77 -13.28
CA TYR A 222 6.91 12.72 -11.82
C TYR A 222 6.92 14.13 -11.26
N LYS A 223 6.09 14.40 -10.26
CA LYS A 223 6.00 15.66 -9.58
C LYS A 223 5.80 15.48 -8.08
N GLU A 224 6.49 16.29 -7.30
CA GLU A 224 6.24 16.45 -5.86
C GLU A 224 5.70 17.85 -5.60
N PHE A 225 4.69 17.93 -4.73
CA PHE A 225 4.14 19.21 -4.26
C PHE A 225 3.47 18.99 -2.90
N ASP A 226 3.63 19.98 -2.01
CA ASP A 226 3.13 19.92 -0.64
C ASP A 226 3.49 18.56 0.02
N ASP A 227 2.47 17.80 0.43
CA ASP A 227 2.57 16.46 1.04
C ASP A 227 2.30 15.31 0.05
N LYS A 228 2.27 15.60 -1.26
CA LYS A 228 1.87 14.66 -2.32
C LYS A 228 2.97 14.41 -3.34
N CYS A 229 2.90 13.26 -4.00
CA CYS A 229 3.60 13.01 -5.27
C CYS A 229 2.73 12.20 -6.25
N ILE A 230 3.04 12.36 -7.53
CA ILE A 230 2.38 11.68 -8.67
C ILE A 230 3.43 10.85 -9.41
#